data_df24ca2f179dd5cdfe82a14dac88e0f9
#
_entry.id   df24ca2f179dd5cdfe82a14dac88e0f9
#
_cell.length_a   1.000
_cell.length_b   1.000
_cell.length_c   1.000
_cell.angle_alpha   90.00
_cell.angle_beta   90.00
_cell.angle_gamma   90.00
#
_symmetry.space_group_name_H-M   'P 1'
#
loop_
_entity.id
_entity.type
_entity.pdbx_description
1 polymer ?
#
loop_
_entity_poly.entity_id
_entity_poly.type
_entity_poly.pdbx_seq_one_letter_code
_entity_poly.pdbx_strand_id
1 'polypeptide(L)'
;TRQDSSAASDVYKRQFLDLDHGTYPFVTSSNPTAGGACAGAGVGPRHLERIVGIAKAYTTRVGSGPFPAELFDEIADHFVNVGHEYGTNTGRRRRTGWFDAVMLRHAVRLNSLTEIALTKLDVMDELETVKICVAYDIDGERVEKMPYHQSDFHKATPIYEELPGWKTDISGITNPSDLPKAAQDYIQALEHQCGIPISLIGVGPGRKQYVNWQS
;
A
#
# COMPACT_ATOMS: atom_id res chain seq x y z
N THR A 1 7.25 -4.86 -23.67
CA THR A 1 6.15 -3.90 -23.37
C THR A 1 5.05 -4.44 -22.46
N ARG A 2 5.12 -5.67 -21.94
CA ARG A 2 4.16 -6.25 -20.99
C ARG A 2 4.66 -6.36 -19.55
N GLN A 3 5.89 -5.96 -19.27
CA GLN A 3 6.45 -5.96 -17.92
C GLN A 3 6.13 -4.68 -17.11
N ASP A 4 5.80 -3.59 -17.78
CA ASP A 4 5.67 -2.28 -17.12
C ASP A 4 4.36 -2.12 -16.34
N SER A 5 3.27 -2.80 -16.74
CA SER A 5 1.97 -2.69 -16.05
C SER A 5 1.90 -3.49 -14.75
N SER A 6 2.70 -4.54 -14.57
CA SER A 6 2.78 -5.28 -13.30
C SER A 6 3.73 -4.63 -12.30
N ALA A 7 4.64 -3.77 -12.76
CA ALA A 7 5.52 -3.00 -11.90
C ALA A 7 4.79 -1.86 -11.16
N ALA A 8 3.77 -1.26 -11.79
CA ALA A 8 3.05 -0.13 -11.22
C ALA A 8 2.16 -0.51 -10.02
N SER A 9 1.64 -1.72 -9.94
CA SER A 9 0.70 -2.12 -8.88
C SER A 9 1.35 -2.50 -7.55
N ASP A 10 2.67 -2.53 -7.45
CA ASP A 10 3.40 -3.00 -6.28
C ASP A 10 4.47 -2.03 -5.76
N VAL A 11 4.46 -0.75 -6.17
CA VAL A 11 5.58 0.18 -5.88
C VAL A 11 5.85 0.29 -4.38
N TYR A 12 4.83 0.44 -3.58
CA TYR A 12 4.98 0.58 -2.13
C TYR A 12 5.50 -0.72 -1.44
N LYS A 13 5.14 -1.92 -1.93
CA LYS A 13 5.62 -3.19 -1.41
C LYS A 13 6.90 -3.69 -2.06
N ARG A 14 7.08 -3.37 -3.33
CA ARG A 14 8.23 -3.82 -4.07
C ARG A 14 9.52 -3.25 -3.51
N GLN A 15 9.46 -2.14 -2.80
CA GLN A 15 10.59 -1.57 -2.06
C GLN A 15 11.05 -2.45 -0.92
N PHE A 16 10.15 -3.18 -0.25
CA PHE A 16 10.54 -4.16 0.77
C PHE A 16 11.16 -5.41 0.17
N LEU A 17 11.11 -5.53 -1.16
CA LEU A 17 11.82 -6.51 -1.96
C LEU A 17 13.06 -5.92 -2.66
N ASP A 18 13.35 -4.63 -2.46
CA ASP A 18 14.56 -3.98 -2.96
C ASP A 18 15.81 -4.60 -2.33
N LEU A 19 16.85 -4.79 -3.15
CA LEU A 19 18.06 -5.47 -2.71
C LEU A 19 18.80 -4.71 -1.61
N ASP A 20 18.80 -3.36 -1.69
CA ASP A 20 19.58 -2.50 -0.80
C ASP A 20 18.75 -2.00 0.39
N HIS A 21 17.45 -1.79 0.19
CA HIS A 21 16.55 -1.14 1.16
C HIS A 21 15.42 -2.03 1.67
N GLY A 22 15.32 -3.25 1.18
CA GLY A 22 14.26 -4.19 1.52
C GLY A 22 14.56 -5.04 2.75
N THR A 23 13.66 -5.99 2.98
CA THR A 23 13.71 -6.93 4.12
C THR A 23 14.64 -8.12 3.82
N TYR A 24 15.92 -7.87 3.67
CA TYR A 24 16.91 -8.93 3.42
C TYR A 24 16.84 -10.03 4.51
N PRO A 25 16.88 -11.34 4.19
CA PRO A 25 17.13 -11.93 2.86
C PRO A 25 15.89 -12.12 1.97
N PHE A 26 14.73 -11.62 2.37
CA PHE A 26 13.46 -11.78 1.66
C PHE A 26 13.27 -10.68 0.61
N VAL A 27 14.23 -10.56 -0.31
CA VAL A 27 14.31 -9.52 -1.34
C VAL A 27 14.44 -10.14 -2.74
N THR A 28 14.27 -9.33 -3.77
CA THR A 28 14.57 -9.68 -5.16
C THR A 28 15.94 -9.14 -5.56
N SER A 29 16.49 -9.60 -6.68
CA SER A 29 17.75 -9.09 -7.26
C SER A 29 17.53 -7.81 -8.09
N SER A 30 16.74 -6.85 -7.59
CA SER A 30 16.40 -5.63 -8.29
C SER A 30 16.30 -4.44 -7.35
N ASN A 31 16.43 -3.22 -7.90
CA ASN A 31 16.27 -1.96 -7.19
C ASN A 31 14.99 -1.25 -7.68
N PRO A 32 13.81 -1.59 -7.15
CA PRO A 32 12.54 -0.99 -7.57
C PRO A 32 12.26 0.37 -6.92
N THR A 33 13.30 1.10 -6.54
CA THR A 33 13.19 2.47 -6.02
C THR A 33 13.28 3.51 -7.13
N ALA A 34 12.83 4.75 -6.86
CA ALA A 34 12.96 5.86 -7.80
C ALA A 34 14.44 6.14 -8.11
N GLY A 35 15.32 6.01 -7.12
CA GLY A 35 16.78 6.09 -7.32
C GLY A 35 17.31 5.01 -8.24
N GLY A 36 16.81 3.77 -8.10
CA GLY A 36 17.12 2.66 -9.00
C GLY A 36 16.66 2.91 -10.43
N ALA A 37 15.51 3.57 -10.62
CA ALA A 37 15.04 3.97 -11.94
C ALA A 37 15.98 5.00 -12.61
N CYS A 38 16.49 5.97 -11.84
CA CYS A 38 17.50 6.91 -12.33
C CYS A 38 18.77 6.20 -12.82
N ALA A 39 19.28 5.29 -12.01
CA ALA A 39 20.49 4.52 -12.35
C ALA A 39 20.27 3.63 -13.59
N GLY A 40 19.14 2.92 -13.65
CA GLY A 40 18.82 2.01 -14.74
C GLY A 40 18.51 2.70 -16.08
N ALA A 41 17.91 3.89 -16.04
CA ALA A 41 17.59 4.70 -17.23
C ALA A 41 18.73 5.65 -17.66
N GLY A 42 19.76 5.81 -16.84
CA GLY A 42 20.84 6.77 -17.08
C GLY A 42 20.38 8.24 -16.99
N VAL A 43 19.38 8.52 -16.13
CA VAL A 43 18.78 9.84 -15.97
C VAL A 43 19.17 10.42 -14.62
N GLY A 44 19.56 11.70 -14.60
CA GLY A 44 19.87 12.37 -13.34
C GLY A 44 18.62 12.60 -12.47
N PRO A 45 18.74 12.59 -11.12
CA PRO A 45 17.60 12.67 -10.22
C PRO A 45 16.79 13.97 -10.34
N ARG A 46 17.36 15.06 -10.85
CA ARG A 46 16.67 16.33 -11.10
C ARG A 46 15.59 16.27 -12.18
N HIS A 47 15.61 15.18 -12.99
CA HIS A 47 14.58 14.96 -14.01
C HIS A 47 13.35 14.21 -13.48
N LEU A 48 13.35 13.79 -12.21
CA LEU A 48 12.20 13.21 -11.53
C LEU A 48 11.46 14.30 -10.77
N GLU A 49 10.58 15.04 -11.45
CA GLU A 49 9.81 16.14 -10.86
C GLU A 49 8.56 15.63 -10.13
N ARG A 50 8.00 14.51 -10.61
CA ARG A 50 6.78 13.90 -10.07
C ARG A 50 6.97 12.41 -9.92
N ILE A 51 6.80 11.91 -8.68
CA ILE A 51 6.95 10.49 -8.36
C ILE A 51 5.67 10.03 -7.69
N VAL A 52 4.86 9.28 -8.43
CA VAL A 52 3.56 8.77 -7.95
C VAL A 52 3.76 7.38 -7.34
N GLY A 53 3.49 7.27 -6.04
CA GLY A 53 3.44 5.98 -5.36
C GLY A 53 2.10 5.29 -5.61
N ILE A 54 2.10 4.04 -6.11
CA ILE A 54 0.86 3.27 -6.23
C ILE A 54 0.71 2.40 -4.99
N ALA A 55 -0.36 2.61 -4.23
CA ALA A 55 -0.72 1.85 -3.04
C ALA A 55 -2.10 1.21 -3.20
N LYS A 56 -2.32 0.07 -2.59
CA LYS A 56 -3.66 -0.50 -2.41
C LYS A 56 -4.25 0.03 -1.12
N ALA A 57 -5.57 0.07 -1.01
CA ALA A 57 -6.26 0.43 0.23
C ALA A 57 -6.02 -0.57 1.38
N TYR A 58 -5.40 -1.69 1.11
CA TYR A 58 -4.96 -2.71 2.06
C TYR A 58 -3.58 -3.25 1.65
N THR A 59 -2.91 -3.97 2.53
CA THR A 59 -1.57 -4.49 2.25
C THR A 59 -1.60 -5.93 1.76
N THR A 60 -0.75 -6.27 0.75
CA THR A 60 -0.56 -7.66 0.29
C THR A 60 0.91 -8.02 0.24
N ARG A 61 1.34 -9.25 0.49
CA ARG A 61 2.71 -9.73 0.33
C ARG A 61 2.77 -11.07 -0.39
N VAL A 62 3.76 -11.23 -1.26
CA VAL A 62 4.09 -12.51 -1.89
C VAL A 62 5.37 -13.04 -1.24
N GLY A 63 5.39 -14.35 -0.93
CA GLY A 63 6.57 -14.99 -0.36
C GLY A 63 6.72 -14.78 1.14
N SER A 64 7.85 -15.25 1.67
CA SER A 64 8.20 -15.18 3.09
C SER A 64 8.67 -13.77 3.50
N GLY A 65 8.93 -13.59 4.78
CA GLY A 65 9.42 -12.36 5.37
C GLY A 65 8.38 -11.68 6.27
N PRO A 66 8.82 -10.66 7.04
CA PRO A 66 7.99 -10.01 8.04
C PRO A 66 6.83 -9.24 7.40
N PHE A 67 5.67 -9.32 8.03
CA PHE A 67 4.45 -8.63 7.62
C PHE A 67 3.60 -8.33 8.86
N PRO A 68 3.93 -7.29 9.64
CA PRO A 68 3.27 -7.02 10.91
C PRO A 68 1.75 -6.90 10.83
N ALA A 69 1.23 -6.23 9.80
CA ALA A 69 -0.20 -6.04 9.61
C ALA A 69 -0.93 -7.23 8.94
N GLU A 70 -0.29 -8.41 8.81
CA GLU A 70 -0.88 -9.60 8.20
C GLU A 70 -2.08 -10.10 9.00
N LEU A 71 -3.12 -10.54 8.27
CA LEU A 71 -4.34 -11.10 8.83
C LEU A 71 -4.46 -12.59 8.50
N PHE A 72 -5.10 -13.33 9.42
CA PHE A 72 -5.34 -14.78 9.31
C PHE A 72 -6.81 -15.13 9.56
N ASP A 73 -7.70 -14.16 9.43
CA ASP A 73 -9.13 -14.22 9.72
C ASP A 73 -9.98 -14.11 8.44
N GLU A 74 -11.29 -13.99 8.63
CA GLU A 74 -12.27 -13.83 7.55
C GLU A 74 -12.01 -12.56 6.71
N ILE A 75 -11.43 -11.51 7.29
CA ILE A 75 -11.06 -10.29 6.57
C ILE A 75 -9.90 -10.58 5.60
N ALA A 76 -8.94 -11.42 6.00
CA ALA A 76 -7.90 -11.86 5.08
C ALA A 76 -8.48 -12.62 3.88
N ASP A 77 -9.48 -13.48 4.11
CA ASP A 77 -10.17 -14.22 3.06
C ASP A 77 -10.98 -13.29 2.16
N HIS A 78 -11.65 -12.29 2.72
CA HIS A 78 -12.34 -11.24 1.98
C HIS A 78 -11.40 -10.50 1.04
N PHE A 79 -10.25 -9.99 1.55
CA PHE A 79 -9.26 -9.30 0.71
C PHE A 79 -8.71 -10.17 -0.41
N VAL A 80 -8.53 -11.46 -0.17
CA VAL A 80 -8.06 -12.38 -1.21
C VAL A 80 -9.12 -12.63 -2.27
N ASN A 81 -10.35 -12.92 -1.85
CA ASN A 81 -11.41 -13.36 -2.76
C ASN A 81 -11.98 -12.18 -3.56
N VAL A 82 -12.36 -11.08 -2.89
CA VAL A 82 -12.91 -9.88 -3.53
C VAL A 82 -11.81 -9.11 -4.27
N GLY A 83 -10.64 -9.01 -3.64
CA GLY A 83 -9.48 -8.35 -4.25
C GLY A 83 -8.76 -9.17 -5.32
N HIS A 84 -9.13 -10.44 -5.56
CA HIS A 84 -8.45 -11.35 -6.49
C HIS A 84 -6.94 -11.43 -6.26
N GLU A 85 -6.54 -11.57 -4.98
CA GLU A 85 -5.14 -11.54 -4.59
C GLU A 85 -4.43 -12.89 -4.80
N TYR A 86 -4.25 -13.22 -6.08
CA TYR A 86 -3.51 -14.39 -6.55
C TYR A 86 -2.35 -13.97 -7.44
N GLY A 87 -1.28 -14.75 -7.44
CA GLY A 87 -0.14 -14.53 -8.32
C GLY A 87 -0.50 -14.78 -9.78
N THR A 88 -0.24 -13.82 -10.66
CA THR A 88 -0.64 -13.89 -12.07
C THR A 88 -0.07 -15.11 -12.79
N ASN A 89 1.18 -15.50 -12.49
CA ASN A 89 1.85 -16.62 -13.16
C ASN A 89 1.70 -17.95 -12.40
N THR A 90 1.60 -17.89 -11.06
CA THR A 90 1.65 -19.08 -10.21
C THR A 90 0.28 -19.48 -9.65
N GLY A 91 -0.72 -18.59 -9.74
CA GLY A 91 -2.02 -18.77 -9.08
C GLY A 91 -1.94 -18.80 -7.54
N ARG A 92 -0.75 -18.61 -6.97
CA ARG A 92 -0.55 -18.70 -5.52
C ARG A 92 -1.25 -17.54 -4.81
N ARG A 93 -2.01 -17.88 -3.75
CA ARG A 93 -2.64 -16.91 -2.84
C ARG A 93 -1.57 -15.96 -2.27
N ARG A 94 -1.87 -14.66 -2.27
CA ARG A 94 -1.07 -13.64 -1.59
C ARG A 94 -1.48 -13.53 -0.12
N ARG A 95 -0.52 -13.21 0.72
CA ARG A 95 -0.75 -12.83 2.11
C ARG A 95 -1.37 -11.42 2.11
N THR A 96 -2.38 -11.20 2.92
CA THR A 96 -3.13 -9.93 2.99
C THR A 96 -3.15 -9.38 4.41
N GLY A 97 -3.32 -8.08 4.55
CA GLY A 97 -3.38 -7.40 5.84
C GLY A 97 -3.92 -5.98 5.71
N TRP A 98 -4.19 -5.34 6.83
CA TRP A 98 -4.61 -3.95 6.84
C TRP A 98 -3.56 -3.02 6.23
N PHE A 99 -3.98 -1.83 5.83
CA PHE A 99 -3.06 -0.80 5.32
C PHE A 99 -1.99 -0.48 6.37
N ASP A 100 -0.73 -0.45 5.94
CA ASP A 100 0.41 -0.21 6.81
C ASP A 100 1.04 1.15 6.51
N ALA A 101 0.68 2.15 7.31
CA ALA A 101 1.17 3.51 7.16
C ALA A 101 2.65 3.65 7.57
N VAL A 102 3.16 2.79 8.47
CA VAL A 102 4.59 2.80 8.85
C VAL A 102 5.45 2.43 7.64
N MET A 103 5.04 1.37 6.92
CA MET A 103 5.69 0.95 5.69
C MET A 103 5.57 2.04 4.61
N LEU A 104 4.39 2.64 4.45
CA LEU A 104 4.22 3.65 3.40
C LEU A 104 5.01 4.93 3.69
N ARG A 105 5.08 5.40 4.94
CA ARG A 105 5.97 6.52 5.32
C ARG A 105 7.43 6.25 4.96
N HIS A 106 7.90 5.02 5.20
CA HIS A 106 9.25 4.63 4.77
C HIS A 106 9.41 4.69 3.26
N ALA A 107 8.41 4.21 2.51
CA ALA A 107 8.37 4.26 1.06
C ALA A 107 8.38 5.69 0.51
N VAL A 108 7.58 6.58 1.10
CA VAL A 108 7.52 8.01 0.76
C VAL A 108 8.91 8.64 0.88
N ARG A 109 9.57 8.43 2.01
CA ARG A 109 10.92 8.96 2.25
C ARG A 109 11.96 8.40 1.29
N LEU A 110 11.95 7.09 1.06
CA LEU A 110 12.94 6.40 0.26
C LEU A 110 12.89 6.80 -1.22
N ASN A 111 11.68 7.06 -1.72
CA ASN A 111 11.47 7.39 -3.13
C ASN A 111 11.21 8.86 -3.40
N SER A 112 11.13 9.69 -2.36
CA SER A 112 10.68 11.08 -2.50
C SER A 112 9.33 11.15 -3.23
N LEU A 113 8.36 10.32 -2.81
CA LEU A 113 7.04 10.32 -3.44
C LEU A 113 6.39 11.70 -3.28
N THR A 114 5.82 12.21 -4.36
CA THR A 114 5.10 13.48 -4.37
C THR A 114 3.61 13.31 -4.11
N GLU A 115 3.08 12.13 -4.42
CA GLU A 115 1.67 11.80 -4.28
C GLU A 115 1.45 10.29 -4.33
N ILE A 116 0.25 9.87 -3.98
CA ILE A 116 -0.20 8.47 -4.01
C ILE A 116 -1.37 8.30 -4.97
N ALA A 117 -1.34 7.25 -5.78
CA ALA A 117 -2.51 6.67 -6.41
C ALA A 117 -2.98 5.49 -5.56
N LEU A 118 -4.09 5.66 -4.85
CA LEU A 118 -4.71 4.64 -4.02
C LEU A 118 -5.61 3.76 -4.87
N THR A 119 -5.42 2.46 -4.86
CA THR A 119 -6.16 1.50 -5.66
C THR A 119 -6.94 0.53 -4.79
N LYS A 120 -7.95 -0.13 -5.37
CA LYS A 120 -8.73 -1.19 -4.72
C LYS A 120 -9.46 -0.73 -3.46
N LEU A 121 -9.95 0.50 -3.44
CA LEU A 121 -10.78 0.98 -2.35
C LEU A 121 -12.12 0.23 -2.32
N ASP A 122 -12.66 -0.12 -3.48
CA ASP A 122 -13.85 -0.94 -3.70
C ASP A 122 -13.83 -2.31 -2.99
N VAL A 123 -12.65 -2.87 -2.78
CA VAL A 123 -12.52 -4.16 -2.07
C VAL A 123 -12.97 -4.06 -0.61
N MET A 124 -13.05 -2.86 -0.06
CA MET A 124 -13.45 -2.62 1.34
C MET A 124 -14.92 -2.23 1.50
N ASP A 125 -15.71 -2.22 0.43
CA ASP A 125 -17.10 -1.73 0.39
C ASP A 125 -18.06 -2.40 1.40
N GLU A 126 -17.84 -3.69 1.67
CA GLU A 126 -18.71 -4.47 2.56
C GLU A 126 -18.29 -4.43 4.04
N LEU A 127 -17.15 -3.83 4.37
CA LEU A 127 -16.59 -3.85 5.71
C LEU A 127 -17.34 -2.90 6.66
N GLU A 128 -17.55 -3.34 7.90
CA GLU A 128 -18.11 -2.51 8.97
C GLU A 128 -17.08 -1.57 9.58
N THR A 129 -15.84 -2.04 9.65
CA THR A 129 -14.71 -1.33 10.23
C THR A 129 -13.51 -1.50 9.32
N VAL A 130 -12.76 -0.43 9.13
CA VAL A 130 -11.50 -0.43 8.40
C VAL A 130 -10.39 0.02 9.34
N LYS A 131 -9.17 -0.51 9.16
CA LYS A 131 -8.05 -0.24 10.07
C LYS A 131 -6.81 0.22 9.31
N ILE A 132 -6.06 1.11 9.96
CA ILE A 132 -4.77 1.59 9.48
C ILE A 132 -3.73 1.23 10.55
N CYS A 133 -2.70 0.49 10.20
CA CYS A 133 -1.55 0.29 11.08
C CYS A 133 -0.73 1.59 11.12
N VAL A 134 -0.78 2.29 12.25
CA VAL A 134 -0.17 3.61 12.42
C VAL A 134 1.18 3.55 13.11
N ALA A 135 1.44 2.49 13.85
CA ALA A 135 2.70 2.23 14.56
C ALA A 135 2.85 0.72 14.79
N TYR A 136 4.01 0.31 15.27
CA TYR A 136 4.27 -1.03 15.80
C TYR A 136 4.53 -0.99 17.29
N ASP A 137 4.14 -2.04 17.99
CA ASP A 137 4.67 -2.38 19.29
C ASP A 137 5.85 -3.35 19.09
N ILE A 138 7.00 -3.02 19.65
CA ILE A 138 8.20 -3.86 19.62
C ILE A 138 8.75 -3.92 21.05
N ASP A 139 8.62 -5.09 21.68
CA ASP A 139 9.07 -5.34 23.05
C ASP A 139 8.48 -4.33 24.08
N GLY A 140 7.23 -3.85 23.84
CA GLY A 140 6.50 -2.89 24.69
C GLY A 140 6.74 -1.42 24.33
N GLU A 141 7.55 -1.13 23.32
CA GLU A 141 7.78 0.22 22.84
C GLU A 141 6.98 0.52 21.57
N ARG A 142 6.30 1.69 21.54
CA ARG A 142 5.61 2.20 20.35
C ARG A 142 6.61 2.77 19.36
N VAL A 143 6.69 2.18 18.18
CA VAL A 143 7.61 2.55 17.11
C VAL A 143 6.82 3.01 15.87
N GLU A 144 7.02 4.25 15.43
CA GLU A 144 6.32 4.85 14.28
C GLU A 144 7.15 4.84 13.00
N LYS A 145 8.38 4.34 13.07
CA LYS A 145 9.30 4.21 11.95
C LYS A 145 9.58 2.74 11.67
N MET A 146 9.90 2.43 10.43
CA MET A 146 10.32 1.09 10.09
C MET A 146 11.58 0.70 10.86
N PRO A 147 11.59 -0.45 11.56
CA PRO A 147 12.75 -0.94 12.28
C PRO A 147 13.96 -1.16 11.37
N TYR A 148 15.14 -0.82 11.85
CA TYR A 148 16.39 -1.05 11.09
C TYR A 148 16.80 -2.53 11.09
N HIS A 149 16.55 -3.23 12.20
CA HIS A 149 16.90 -4.63 12.33
C HIS A 149 15.72 -5.52 11.96
N GLN A 150 16.01 -6.53 11.16
CA GLN A 150 14.99 -7.47 10.73
C GLN A 150 14.40 -8.28 11.89
N SER A 151 15.21 -8.60 12.91
CA SER A 151 14.74 -9.24 14.13
C SER A 151 13.61 -8.46 14.81
N ASP A 152 13.73 -7.15 14.85
CA ASP A 152 12.73 -6.28 15.46
C ASP A 152 11.49 -6.19 14.58
N PHE A 153 11.66 -6.16 13.26
CA PHE A 153 10.54 -6.16 12.33
C PHE A 153 9.76 -7.49 12.36
N HIS A 154 10.41 -8.61 12.64
CA HIS A 154 9.72 -9.89 12.86
C HIS A 154 8.92 -9.97 14.16
N LYS A 155 9.32 -9.22 15.19
CA LYS A 155 8.61 -9.13 16.48
C LYS A 155 7.50 -8.08 16.46
N ALA A 156 7.53 -7.16 15.49
CA ALA A 156 6.63 -6.03 15.43
C ALA A 156 5.16 -6.49 15.38
N THR A 157 4.36 -6.01 16.32
CA THR A 157 2.92 -6.16 16.33
C THR A 157 2.26 -4.84 15.96
N PRO A 158 1.22 -4.84 15.10
CA PRO A 158 0.63 -3.61 14.60
C PRO A 158 -0.22 -2.91 15.66
N ILE A 159 -0.11 -1.59 15.73
CA ILE A 159 -1.01 -0.72 16.47
C ILE A 159 -1.93 -0.06 15.45
N TYR A 160 -3.23 -0.28 15.59
CA TYR A 160 -4.23 0.17 14.63
C TYR A 160 -4.97 1.43 15.10
N GLU A 161 -5.24 2.31 14.13
CA GLU A 161 -6.34 3.27 14.15
C GLU A 161 -7.54 2.61 13.46
N GLU A 162 -8.71 2.65 14.10
CA GLU A 162 -9.94 2.06 13.58
C GLU A 162 -10.90 3.14 13.13
N LEU A 163 -11.49 2.97 11.95
CA LEU A 163 -12.44 3.88 11.33
C LEU A 163 -13.69 3.11 10.89
N PRO A 164 -14.87 3.75 10.84
CA PRO A 164 -16.05 3.14 10.28
C PRO A 164 -15.84 2.76 8.81
N GLY A 165 -16.35 1.60 8.41
CA GLY A 165 -16.50 1.24 7.01
C GLY A 165 -17.72 1.95 6.40
N TRP A 166 -17.89 1.85 5.08
CA TRP A 166 -18.95 2.60 4.37
C TRP A 166 -20.10 1.75 3.86
N LYS A 167 -19.95 0.45 3.79
CA LYS A 167 -21.03 -0.50 3.39
C LYS A 167 -21.82 -0.07 2.14
N THR A 168 -21.12 0.44 1.16
CA THR A 168 -21.70 1.00 -0.06
C THR A 168 -20.80 0.68 -1.24
N ASP A 169 -21.38 0.16 -2.34
CA ASP A 169 -20.68 -0.02 -3.60
C ASP A 169 -20.26 1.33 -4.20
N ILE A 170 -18.95 1.54 -4.30
CA ILE A 170 -18.38 2.78 -4.84
C ILE A 170 -17.94 2.64 -6.30
N SER A 171 -18.12 1.49 -6.92
CA SER A 171 -17.57 1.17 -8.26
C SER A 171 -18.08 2.05 -9.40
N GLY A 172 -19.22 2.70 -9.21
CA GLY A 172 -19.83 3.63 -10.15
C GLY A 172 -19.52 5.10 -9.92
N ILE A 173 -18.81 5.43 -8.84
CA ILE A 173 -18.54 6.82 -8.46
C ILE A 173 -17.45 7.42 -9.34
N THR A 174 -17.68 8.65 -9.80
CA THR A 174 -16.75 9.42 -10.63
C THR A 174 -16.34 10.76 -10.01
N ASN A 175 -17.14 11.29 -9.09
CA ASN A 175 -16.84 12.54 -8.40
C ASN A 175 -16.40 12.28 -6.96
N PRO A 176 -15.40 12.96 -6.44
CA PRO A 176 -14.94 12.80 -5.05
C PRO A 176 -16.02 13.06 -4.00
N SER A 177 -16.88 14.05 -4.25
CA SER A 177 -17.98 14.42 -3.35
C SER A 177 -19.06 13.37 -3.19
N ASP A 178 -19.15 12.42 -4.14
CA ASP A 178 -20.17 11.37 -4.12
C ASP A 178 -19.71 10.13 -3.32
N LEU A 179 -18.43 10.09 -2.95
CA LEU A 179 -17.91 9.04 -2.06
C LEU A 179 -18.60 9.11 -0.69
N PRO A 180 -18.95 7.96 -0.09
CA PRO A 180 -19.46 7.91 1.28
C PRO A 180 -18.51 8.64 2.25
N LYS A 181 -19.08 9.36 3.23
CA LYS A 181 -18.27 10.15 4.18
C LYS A 181 -17.19 9.30 4.87
N ALA A 182 -17.53 8.07 5.26
CA ALA A 182 -16.56 7.16 5.89
C ALA A 182 -15.38 6.80 4.94
N ALA A 183 -15.64 6.64 3.63
CA ALA A 183 -14.59 6.42 2.65
C ALA A 183 -13.70 7.67 2.49
N GLN A 184 -14.30 8.87 2.47
CA GLN A 184 -13.56 10.13 2.45
C GLN A 184 -12.68 10.28 3.71
N ASP A 185 -13.23 9.97 4.88
CA ASP A 185 -12.50 10.04 6.17
C ASP A 185 -11.33 9.06 6.19
N TYR A 186 -11.52 7.84 5.65
CA TYR A 186 -10.44 6.87 5.51
C TYR A 186 -9.31 7.40 4.61
N ILE A 187 -9.64 7.99 3.46
CA ILE A 187 -8.65 8.56 2.53
C ILE A 187 -7.88 9.71 3.21
N GLN A 188 -8.59 10.62 3.89
CA GLN A 188 -7.97 11.73 4.61
C GLN A 188 -7.08 11.25 5.75
N ALA A 189 -7.49 10.19 6.47
CA ALA A 189 -6.65 9.57 7.49
C ALA A 189 -5.36 8.99 6.88
N LEU A 190 -5.43 8.36 5.71
CA LEU A 190 -4.25 7.88 4.99
C LEU A 190 -3.31 9.04 4.61
N GLU A 191 -3.83 10.14 4.05
CA GLU A 191 -3.04 11.32 3.72
C GLU A 191 -2.33 11.89 4.95
N HIS A 192 -3.07 12.01 6.05
CA HIS A 192 -2.51 12.48 7.32
C HIS A 192 -1.40 11.55 7.84
N GLN A 193 -1.65 10.24 7.84
CA GLN A 193 -0.67 9.27 8.32
C GLN A 193 0.57 9.17 7.42
N CYS A 194 0.45 9.40 6.13
CA CYS A 194 1.55 9.26 5.18
C CYS A 194 2.30 10.58 4.90
N GLY A 195 1.68 11.71 5.19
CA GLY A 195 2.25 13.05 5.03
C GLY A 195 2.37 13.52 3.57
N ILE A 196 1.66 12.88 2.64
CA ILE A 196 1.59 13.27 1.22
C ILE A 196 0.17 13.11 0.68
N PRO A 197 -0.24 13.89 -0.35
CA PRO A 197 -1.57 13.82 -0.91
C PRO A 197 -1.82 12.51 -1.67
N ILE A 198 -3.08 12.10 -1.70
CA ILE A 198 -3.60 11.09 -2.61
C ILE A 198 -4.21 11.84 -3.80
N SER A 199 -3.76 11.56 -5.01
CA SER A 199 -4.24 12.26 -6.22
C SER A 199 -5.28 11.47 -6.99
N LEU A 200 -5.25 10.16 -6.90
CA LEU A 200 -6.13 9.26 -7.64
C LEU A 200 -6.59 8.10 -6.75
N ILE A 201 -7.87 7.75 -6.86
CA ILE A 201 -8.48 6.64 -6.14
C ILE A 201 -9.12 5.68 -7.13
N GLY A 202 -8.65 4.43 -7.16
CA GLY A 202 -9.28 3.34 -7.90
C GLY A 202 -10.47 2.80 -7.12
N VAL A 203 -11.64 2.87 -7.73
CA VAL A 203 -12.93 2.45 -7.18
C VAL A 203 -13.48 1.19 -7.85
N GLY A 204 -12.65 0.48 -8.60
CA GLY A 204 -13.00 -0.77 -9.26
C GLY A 204 -11.90 -1.25 -10.20
N PRO A 205 -12.04 -2.46 -10.77
CA PRO A 205 -11.01 -3.08 -11.63
C PRO A 205 -10.96 -2.49 -13.06
N GLY A 206 -11.98 -1.76 -13.47
CA GLY A 206 -12.09 -1.22 -14.82
C GLY A 206 -11.20 0.01 -15.05
N ARG A 207 -10.66 0.15 -16.27
CA ARG A 207 -9.78 1.27 -16.63
C ARG A 207 -10.36 2.66 -16.38
N LYS A 208 -11.69 2.80 -16.34
CA LYS A 208 -12.38 4.08 -16.10
C LYS A 208 -12.95 4.20 -14.68
N GLN A 209 -12.73 3.20 -13.81
CA GLN A 209 -13.23 3.19 -12.44
C GLN A 209 -12.20 3.82 -11.51
N TYR A 210 -12.06 5.12 -11.64
CA TYR A 210 -11.21 5.92 -10.76
C TYR A 210 -11.80 7.31 -10.54
N VAL A 211 -11.44 7.90 -9.42
CA VAL A 211 -11.82 9.26 -9.02
C VAL A 211 -10.53 10.08 -8.88
N ASN A 212 -10.52 11.28 -9.46
CA ASN A 212 -9.46 12.26 -9.19
C ASN A 212 -9.75 12.89 -7.83
N TRP A 213 -8.89 12.59 -6.88
CA TRP A 213 -8.98 13.10 -5.52
C TRP A 213 -8.05 14.30 -5.40
N GLN A 214 -8.61 15.47 -5.05
CA GLN A 214 -7.85 16.66 -4.71
C GLN A 214 -8.28 17.06 -3.31
N SER A 215 -7.39 16.93 -2.36
CA SER A 215 -7.58 17.40 -1.00
C SER A 215 -7.40 18.91 -0.90
#